data_7618cb89d38387dedbfcfeb6a501038c
#
_entry.id   7618cb89d38387dedbfcfeb6a501038c
#
_cell.length_a   1.000
_cell.length_b   1.000
_cell.length_c   1.000
_cell.angle_alpha   90.00
_cell.angle_beta   90.00
_cell.angle_gamma   90.00
#
_symmetry.space_group_name_H-M   'P 1'
#
loop_
_entity.id
_entity.type
_entity.pdbx_description
1 polymer ?
#
loop_
_entity_poly.entity_id
_entity_poly.type
_entity_poly.pdbx_seq_one_letter_code
_entity_poly.pdbx_strand_id
1 'polypeptide(L)'
;KVLRAVRSDIETTEYDLGARRYLRNGELLTDADLKSLREHDAILLGAIGAPGEVPPGVLERGLLLKMRFALDHHVNLRPSRLYPTASSPLAEPGDIDFVVVREGTEGLYCGNGGTLREGTEHEVASEVSQNTRFGVERVVRDAFARAAQRRKHLTLVHKNNVLTYAGALWWRTVQEIAAEYPDVEIAYQHVDAA
;
A
#
# COMPACT_ATOMS: atom_id res chain seq x y z
N LYS A 1 -1.97 -3.69 23.96
CA LYS A 1 -1.04 -3.88 25.11
C LYS A 1 0.29 -3.16 24.89
N VAL A 2 1.01 -3.42 23.77
CA VAL A 2 2.33 -2.80 23.48
C VAL A 2 2.23 -1.28 23.45
N LEU A 3 1.26 -0.70 22.71
CA LEU A 3 1.08 0.74 22.64
C LEU A 3 0.93 1.38 24.03
N ARG A 4 0.07 0.81 24.87
CA ARG A 4 -0.15 1.31 26.24
C ARG A 4 1.08 1.18 27.14
N ALA A 5 1.97 0.22 26.86
CA ALA A 5 3.22 0.06 27.61
C ALA A 5 4.29 1.09 27.23
N VAL A 6 4.26 1.55 25.98
CA VAL A 6 5.27 2.48 25.43
C VAL A 6 4.78 3.93 25.49
N ARG A 7 3.48 4.16 25.29
CA ARG A 7 2.82 5.46 25.23
C ARG A 7 1.49 5.40 25.96
N SER A 8 1.52 5.60 27.25
CA SER A 8 0.32 5.63 28.13
C SER A 8 -0.52 6.89 27.99
N ASP A 9 0.03 7.92 27.35
CA ASP A 9 -0.58 9.22 27.08
C ASP A 9 -1.50 9.24 25.85
N ILE A 10 -1.52 8.18 25.03
CA ILE A 10 -2.38 8.11 23.85
C ILE A 10 -3.77 7.60 24.24
N GLU A 11 -4.78 8.42 23.95
CA GLU A 11 -6.18 8.00 24.04
C GLU A 11 -6.52 7.05 22.88
N THR A 12 -7.25 5.97 23.18
CA THR A 12 -7.57 4.95 22.19
C THR A 12 -9.05 4.57 22.22
N THR A 13 -9.66 4.51 21.05
CA THR A 13 -11.01 3.97 20.83
C THR A 13 -10.90 2.62 20.13
N GLU A 14 -11.52 1.58 20.69
CA GLU A 14 -11.49 0.24 20.10
C GLU A 14 -12.72 0.02 19.20
N TYR A 15 -12.48 -0.52 18.00
CA TYR A 15 -13.50 -0.89 17.04
C TYR A 15 -13.50 -2.39 16.83
N ASP A 16 -14.68 -3.04 16.93
CA ASP A 16 -14.85 -4.46 16.61
C ASP A 16 -15.02 -4.62 15.09
N LEU A 17 -13.92 -4.50 14.34
CA LEU A 17 -13.88 -4.65 12.88
C LEU A 17 -13.06 -5.89 12.50
N GLY A 18 -13.55 -6.65 11.51
CA GLY A 18 -12.88 -7.86 11.02
C GLY A 18 -13.74 -9.11 11.05
N ALA A 19 -13.09 -10.28 11.02
CA ALA A 19 -13.77 -11.58 10.90
C ALA A 19 -14.83 -11.83 11.97
N ARG A 20 -14.56 -11.48 13.22
CA ARG A 20 -15.49 -11.71 14.35
C ARG A 20 -16.84 -10.98 14.14
N ARG A 21 -16.81 -9.72 13.72
CA ARG A 21 -18.04 -8.97 13.43
C ARG A 21 -18.76 -9.56 12.21
N TYR A 22 -18.00 -9.87 11.16
CA TYR A 22 -18.56 -10.47 9.96
C TYR A 22 -19.28 -11.80 10.23
N LEU A 23 -18.66 -12.70 11.00
CA LEU A 23 -19.27 -13.99 11.38
C LEU A 23 -20.50 -13.84 12.27
N ARG A 24 -20.55 -12.79 13.08
CA ARG A 24 -21.69 -12.53 13.99
C ARG A 24 -22.91 -11.96 13.25
N ASN A 25 -22.73 -11.03 12.33
CA ASN A 25 -23.84 -10.29 11.72
C ASN A 25 -23.69 -9.95 10.24
N GLY A 26 -22.65 -10.45 9.56
CA GLY A 26 -22.38 -10.18 8.15
C GLY A 26 -21.84 -8.78 7.82
N GLU A 27 -21.67 -7.92 8.82
CA GLU A 27 -21.17 -6.56 8.60
C GLU A 27 -19.64 -6.51 8.58
N LEU A 28 -19.10 -5.63 7.76
CA LEU A 28 -17.67 -5.33 7.68
C LEU A 28 -17.39 -3.91 8.14
N LEU A 29 -17.35 -2.96 7.22
CA LEU A 29 -17.08 -1.55 7.46
C LEU A 29 -18.28 -0.74 6.99
N THR A 30 -19.02 -0.15 7.92
CA THR A 30 -20.18 0.70 7.60
C THR A 30 -19.75 2.14 7.35
N ASP A 31 -20.63 2.94 6.77
CA ASP A 31 -20.37 4.37 6.57
C ASP A 31 -20.33 5.14 7.90
N ALA A 32 -21.04 4.65 8.92
CA ALA A 32 -20.95 5.18 10.29
C ALA A 32 -19.58 4.91 10.90
N ASP A 33 -19.02 3.69 10.71
CA ASP A 33 -17.66 3.36 11.13
C ASP A 33 -16.65 4.29 10.44
N LEU A 34 -16.78 4.47 9.11
CA LEU A 34 -15.88 5.34 8.34
C LEU A 34 -15.95 6.80 8.81
N LYS A 35 -17.14 7.30 9.11
CA LYS A 35 -17.31 8.65 9.64
C LYS A 35 -16.59 8.80 10.99
N SER A 36 -16.77 7.85 11.89
CA SER A 36 -16.10 7.87 13.19
C SER A 36 -14.58 7.71 13.08
N LEU A 37 -14.10 6.82 12.19
CA LEU A 37 -12.66 6.63 11.97
C LEU A 37 -11.96 7.89 11.45
N ARG A 38 -12.66 8.76 10.70
CA ARG A 38 -12.10 10.04 10.23
C ARG A 38 -11.85 11.07 11.31
N GLU A 39 -12.45 10.90 12.48
CA GLU A 39 -12.30 11.80 13.62
C GLU A 39 -11.02 11.52 14.43
N HIS A 40 -10.30 10.43 14.12
CA HIS A 40 -9.07 10.04 14.78
C HIS A 40 -7.83 10.50 14.01
N ASP A 41 -6.77 10.83 14.75
CA ASP A 41 -5.46 11.22 14.18
C ASP A 41 -4.75 10.05 13.50
N ALA A 42 -4.98 8.81 13.97
CA ALA A 42 -4.37 7.61 13.43
C ALA A 42 -5.23 6.36 13.66
N ILE A 43 -5.09 5.37 12.80
CA ILE A 43 -5.74 4.07 12.90
C ILE A 43 -4.66 3.00 13.07
N LEU A 44 -4.71 2.27 14.20
CA LEU A 44 -3.89 1.08 14.41
C LEU A 44 -4.68 -0.16 14.02
N LEU A 45 -4.38 -0.71 12.86
CA LEU A 45 -5.05 -1.91 12.35
C LEU A 45 -4.30 -3.17 12.79
N GLY A 46 -5.02 -4.09 13.42
CA GLY A 46 -4.53 -5.44 13.73
C GLY A 46 -4.75 -6.42 12.59
N ALA A 47 -4.48 -7.71 12.85
CA ALA A 47 -4.81 -8.77 11.91
C ALA A 47 -6.33 -8.91 11.78
N ILE A 48 -6.85 -8.88 10.56
CA ILE A 48 -8.29 -8.91 10.28
C ILE A 48 -8.78 -10.29 9.81
N GLY A 49 -7.86 -11.17 9.38
CA GLY A 49 -8.18 -12.45 8.77
C GLY A 49 -8.56 -13.54 9.77
N ALA A 50 -9.39 -14.46 9.33
CA ALA A 50 -9.69 -15.73 9.98
C ALA A 50 -9.66 -16.84 8.89
N PRO A 51 -8.48 -17.39 8.60
CA PRO A 51 -8.34 -18.42 7.57
C PRO A 51 -9.23 -19.65 7.86
N GLY A 52 -9.99 -20.08 6.87
CA GLY A 52 -10.93 -21.21 6.99
C GLY A 52 -12.32 -20.84 7.53
N GLU A 53 -12.49 -19.66 8.12
CA GLU A 53 -13.79 -19.22 8.66
C GLU A 53 -14.47 -18.17 7.76
N VAL A 54 -13.69 -17.33 7.09
CA VAL A 54 -14.19 -16.29 6.17
C VAL A 54 -13.63 -16.56 4.77
N PRO A 55 -14.45 -16.49 3.70
CA PRO A 55 -13.97 -16.67 2.36
C PRO A 55 -12.85 -15.68 2.00
N PRO A 56 -11.86 -16.09 1.20
CA PRO A 56 -10.79 -15.21 0.73
C PRO A 56 -11.35 -13.96 0.02
N GLY A 57 -10.72 -12.82 0.27
CA GLY A 57 -11.07 -11.56 -0.37
C GLY A 57 -12.22 -10.78 0.29
N VAL A 58 -13.03 -11.39 1.14
CA VAL A 58 -14.16 -10.71 1.81
C VAL A 58 -13.68 -9.59 2.73
N LEU A 59 -12.76 -9.91 3.64
CA LEU A 59 -12.22 -8.93 4.60
C LEU A 59 -11.27 -7.94 3.92
N GLU A 60 -10.47 -8.42 2.98
CA GLU A 60 -9.55 -7.58 2.22
C GLU A 60 -10.30 -6.49 1.43
N ARG A 61 -11.34 -6.86 0.69
CA ARG A 61 -12.12 -5.92 -0.12
C ARG A 61 -13.08 -5.08 0.74
N GLY A 62 -13.85 -5.73 1.60
CA GLY A 62 -14.92 -5.08 2.36
C GLY A 62 -14.47 -4.28 3.58
N LEU A 63 -13.25 -4.49 4.07
CA LEU A 63 -12.69 -3.74 5.18
C LEU A 63 -11.42 -2.98 4.78
N LEU A 64 -10.34 -3.70 4.44
CA LEU A 64 -9.02 -3.09 4.23
C LEU A 64 -9.00 -2.15 3.03
N LEU A 65 -9.42 -2.63 1.85
CA LEU A 65 -9.42 -1.80 0.63
C LEU A 65 -10.50 -0.71 0.71
N LYS A 66 -11.70 -1.03 1.24
CA LYS A 66 -12.75 -0.04 1.44
C LYS A 66 -12.27 1.12 2.31
N MET A 67 -11.58 0.84 3.42
CA MET A 67 -11.00 1.85 4.31
C MET A 67 -9.93 2.67 3.57
N ARG A 68 -9.03 2.02 2.85
CA ARG A 68 -7.95 2.65 2.09
C ARG A 68 -8.48 3.66 1.08
N PHE A 69 -9.48 3.29 0.29
CA PHE A 69 -10.08 4.18 -0.70
C PHE A 69 -10.91 5.29 -0.06
N ALA A 70 -11.75 4.96 0.93
CA ALA A 70 -12.62 5.93 1.57
C ALA A 70 -11.85 6.99 2.37
N LEU A 71 -10.68 6.66 2.91
CA LEU A 71 -9.81 7.59 3.65
C LEU A 71 -8.66 8.14 2.80
N ASP A 72 -8.63 7.81 1.50
CA ASP A 72 -7.59 8.22 0.54
C ASP A 72 -6.15 7.92 1.02
N HIS A 73 -5.91 6.72 1.52
CA HIS A 73 -4.58 6.27 1.93
C HIS A 73 -3.71 5.94 0.70
N HIS A 74 -3.37 6.96 -0.07
CA HIS A 74 -2.67 6.84 -1.36
C HIS A 74 -1.20 6.45 -1.22
N VAL A 75 -0.55 6.75 -0.10
CA VAL A 75 0.81 6.32 0.19
C VAL A 75 0.80 5.11 1.11
N ASN A 76 1.27 3.97 0.60
CA ASN A 76 1.57 2.79 1.40
C ASN A 76 3.07 2.79 1.70
N LEU A 77 3.42 3.26 2.89
CA LEU A 77 4.80 3.38 3.33
C LEU A 77 5.28 2.08 3.99
N ARG A 78 6.36 1.51 3.48
CA ARG A 78 6.90 0.22 3.94
C ARG A 78 8.39 0.35 4.28
N PRO A 79 8.72 0.75 5.53
CA PRO A 79 10.11 0.78 5.97
C PRO A 79 10.65 -0.64 6.16
N SER A 80 11.89 -0.85 5.76
CA SER A 80 12.63 -2.10 5.94
C SER A 80 13.97 -1.75 6.57
N ARG A 81 14.19 -2.25 7.78
CA ARG A 81 15.43 -2.03 8.52
C ARG A 81 15.87 -3.31 9.24
N LEU A 82 17.14 -3.67 9.10
CA LEU A 82 17.74 -4.71 9.91
C LEU A 82 18.20 -4.12 11.24
N TYR A 83 17.60 -4.59 12.33
CA TYR A 83 18.01 -4.19 13.67
C TYR A 83 19.15 -5.08 14.18
N PRO A 84 20.07 -4.58 15.03
CA PRO A 84 21.23 -5.34 15.49
C PRO A 84 20.91 -6.67 16.17
N THR A 85 19.72 -6.79 16.74
CA THR A 85 19.26 -8.01 17.44
C THR A 85 18.39 -8.93 16.58
N ALA A 86 18.12 -8.55 15.33
CA ALA A 86 17.31 -9.33 14.42
C ALA A 86 18.18 -10.28 13.57
N SER A 87 17.70 -11.51 13.38
CA SER A 87 18.32 -12.41 12.40
C SER A 87 17.86 -12.10 10.98
N SER A 88 18.75 -12.26 10.03
CA SER A 88 18.46 -12.14 8.59
C SER A 88 18.60 -13.50 7.92
N PRO A 89 17.75 -13.83 6.93
CA PRO A 89 17.93 -14.99 6.08
C PRO A 89 19.06 -14.82 5.05
N LEU A 90 19.56 -13.60 4.87
CA LEU A 90 20.67 -13.32 3.95
C LEU A 90 22.00 -13.72 4.59
N ALA A 91 22.91 -14.28 3.77
CA ALA A 91 24.23 -14.69 4.25
C ALA A 91 25.08 -13.52 4.73
N GLU A 92 25.04 -12.42 3.99
CA GLU A 92 25.75 -11.16 4.28
C GLU A 92 24.79 -9.99 4.14
N PRO A 93 23.91 -9.73 5.13
CA PRO A 93 22.85 -8.75 4.99
C PRO A 93 23.34 -7.30 4.91
N GLY A 94 24.56 -7.01 5.40
CA GLY A 94 25.06 -5.66 5.48
C GLY A 94 24.13 -4.74 6.28
N ASP A 95 24.19 -3.46 5.96
CA ASP A 95 23.34 -2.43 6.56
C ASP A 95 22.08 -2.25 5.73
N ILE A 96 20.96 -2.80 6.21
CA ILE A 96 19.66 -2.68 5.54
C ILE A 96 18.86 -1.57 6.21
N ASP A 97 18.65 -0.47 5.49
CA ASP A 97 17.73 0.60 5.86
C ASP A 97 17.20 1.28 4.60
N PHE A 98 16.04 0.86 4.13
CA PHE A 98 15.35 1.48 3.00
C PHE A 98 13.85 1.62 3.26
N VAL A 99 13.19 2.44 2.45
CA VAL A 99 11.75 2.64 2.52
C VAL A 99 11.16 2.47 1.13
N VAL A 100 10.15 1.61 1.01
CA VAL A 100 9.34 1.51 -0.20
C VAL A 100 8.14 2.44 -0.04
N VAL A 101 8.01 3.40 -0.95
CA VAL A 101 6.83 4.26 -1.10
C VAL A 101 6.00 3.71 -2.23
N ARG A 102 4.86 3.10 -1.90
CA ARG A 102 4.01 2.39 -2.86
C ARG A 102 2.69 3.13 -3.04
N GLU A 103 2.23 3.24 -4.29
CA GLU A 103 0.87 3.69 -4.57
C GLU A 103 -0.16 2.72 -3.95
N GLY A 104 -1.18 3.23 -3.28
CA GLY A 104 -2.12 2.46 -2.48
C GLY A 104 -3.56 2.44 -3.01
N THR A 105 -3.93 3.30 -3.97
CA THR A 105 -5.33 3.53 -4.39
C THR A 105 -5.60 3.27 -5.86
N GLU A 106 -4.58 3.08 -6.66
CA GLU A 106 -4.67 2.82 -8.10
C GLU A 106 -3.99 1.49 -8.50
N GLY A 107 -3.64 1.34 -9.76
CA GLY A 107 -3.03 0.14 -10.29
C GLY A 107 -4.05 -1.00 -10.42
N LEU A 108 -3.64 -2.21 -10.07
CA LEU A 108 -4.50 -3.40 -10.06
C LEU A 108 -5.52 -3.39 -8.89
N TYR A 109 -5.35 -2.53 -7.89
CA TYR A 109 -6.24 -2.43 -6.74
C TYR A 109 -7.47 -1.58 -6.99
N CYS A 110 -7.57 -0.87 -8.11
CA CYS A 110 -8.75 -0.06 -8.46
C CYS A 110 -10.04 -0.89 -8.67
N GLY A 111 -9.92 -2.22 -8.74
CA GLY A 111 -11.05 -3.12 -8.90
C GLY A 111 -11.69 -3.10 -10.29
N ASN A 112 -10.96 -2.61 -11.30
CA ASN A 112 -11.42 -2.56 -12.67
C ASN A 112 -11.10 -3.88 -13.38
N GLY A 113 -12.12 -4.70 -13.61
CA GLY A 113 -11.98 -6.01 -14.21
C GLY A 113 -13.26 -6.84 -14.07
N GLY A 114 -13.14 -8.12 -14.36
CA GLY A 114 -14.26 -9.05 -14.21
C GLY A 114 -14.02 -10.40 -14.85
N THR A 115 -15.00 -11.27 -14.71
CA THR A 115 -14.99 -12.61 -15.29
C THR A 115 -16.15 -12.77 -16.27
N LEU A 116 -15.89 -13.40 -17.40
CA LEU A 116 -16.89 -13.82 -18.38
C LEU A 116 -16.87 -15.34 -18.51
N ARG A 117 -18.02 -15.99 -18.66
CA ARG A 117 -18.17 -17.43 -18.86
C ARG A 117 -17.52 -18.27 -17.76
N GLU A 118 -17.62 -17.81 -16.52
CA GLU A 118 -17.04 -18.46 -15.36
C GLU A 118 -17.40 -19.95 -15.28
N GLY A 119 -16.41 -20.81 -14.98
CA GLY A 119 -16.56 -22.25 -14.87
C GLY A 119 -16.68 -23.00 -16.21
N THR A 120 -16.44 -22.36 -17.35
CA THR A 120 -16.42 -23.00 -18.68
C THR A 120 -15.00 -23.04 -19.25
N GLU A 121 -14.80 -23.87 -20.30
CA GLU A 121 -13.53 -23.93 -21.04
C GLU A 121 -13.17 -22.61 -21.76
N HIS A 122 -14.13 -21.68 -21.88
CA HIS A 122 -14.00 -20.39 -22.49
C HIS A 122 -14.02 -19.24 -21.47
N GLU A 123 -13.71 -19.53 -20.23
CA GLU A 123 -13.63 -18.53 -19.17
C GLU A 123 -12.58 -17.48 -19.49
N VAL A 124 -12.95 -16.20 -19.26
CA VAL A 124 -12.06 -15.06 -19.38
C VAL A 124 -12.06 -14.31 -18.07
N ALA A 125 -10.92 -14.16 -17.45
CA ALA A 125 -10.72 -13.28 -16.29
C ALA A 125 -9.83 -12.10 -16.71
N SER A 126 -10.21 -10.89 -16.30
CA SER A 126 -9.44 -9.67 -16.61
C SER A 126 -9.31 -8.78 -15.39
N GLU A 127 -8.15 -8.16 -15.26
CA GLU A 127 -7.88 -7.12 -14.28
C GLU A 127 -7.11 -5.98 -14.97
N VAL A 128 -7.60 -4.75 -14.83
CA VAL A 128 -7.04 -3.57 -15.49
C VAL A 128 -6.24 -2.76 -14.48
N SER A 129 -4.96 -2.55 -14.77
CA SER A 129 -4.12 -1.63 -14.02
C SER A 129 -4.38 -0.19 -14.49
N GLN A 130 -4.99 0.62 -13.65
CA GLN A 130 -5.30 2.00 -13.93
C GLN A 130 -4.32 2.92 -13.19
N ASN A 131 -3.68 3.83 -13.91
CA ASN A 131 -2.72 4.78 -13.34
C ASN A 131 -3.07 6.17 -13.84
N THR A 132 -3.33 7.11 -12.94
CA THR A 132 -3.58 8.49 -13.30
C THR A 132 -2.37 9.38 -13.01
N ARG A 133 -2.24 10.48 -13.73
CA ARG A 133 -1.21 11.48 -13.42
C ARG A 133 -1.34 11.98 -11.97
N PHE A 134 -2.55 12.19 -11.51
CA PHE A 134 -2.84 12.63 -10.14
C PHE A 134 -2.33 11.63 -9.10
N GLY A 135 -2.67 10.33 -9.25
CA GLY A 135 -2.25 9.30 -8.31
C GLY A 135 -0.74 9.11 -8.29
N VAL A 136 -0.10 9.06 -9.47
CA VAL A 136 1.34 8.91 -9.60
C VAL A 136 2.08 10.11 -9.00
N GLU A 137 1.67 11.34 -9.33
CA GLU A 137 2.37 12.56 -8.90
C GLU A 137 2.42 12.69 -7.37
N ARG A 138 1.31 12.48 -6.68
CA ARG A 138 1.25 12.65 -5.23
C ARG A 138 2.13 11.63 -4.48
N VAL A 139 2.24 10.40 -4.99
CA VAL A 139 3.10 9.36 -4.42
C VAL A 139 4.58 9.66 -4.71
N VAL A 140 4.89 10.10 -5.93
CA VAL A 140 6.25 10.49 -6.31
C VAL A 140 6.73 11.68 -5.50
N ARG A 141 5.88 12.69 -5.25
CA ARG A 141 6.22 13.83 -4.38
C ARG A 141 6.52 13.40 -2.95
N ASP A 142 5.71 12.51 -2.37
CA ASP A 142 5.99 11.95 -1.02
C ASP A 142 7.33 11.20 -1.01
N ALA A 143 7.63 10.43 -2.06
CA ALA A 143 8.88 9.69 -2.18
C ALA A 143 10.11 10.63 -2.25
N PHE A 144 10.05 11.70 -3.02
CA PHE A 144 11.11 12.72 -3.08
C PHE A 144 11.30 13.44 -1.76
N ALA A 145 10.23 13.85 -1.10
CA ALA A 145 10.29 14.51 0.21
C ALA A 145 10.98 13.63 1.26
N ARG A 146 10.74 12.32 1.23
CA ARG A 146 11.43 11.35 2.10
C ARG A 146 12.87 11.12 1.70
N ALA A 147 13.16 10.97 0.40
CA ALA A 147 14.52 10.78 -0.10
C ALA A 147 15.42 11.96 0.27
N ALA A 148 14.92 13.20 0.17
CA ALA A 148 15.63 14.41 0.54
C ALA A 148 16.06 14.45 2.02
N GLN A 149 15.28 13.81 2.91
CA GLN A 149 15.57 13.70 4.34
C GLN A 149 16.44 12.48 4.70
N ARG A 150 16.80 11.65 3.72
CA ARG A 150 17.60 10.43 3.90
C ARG A 150 18.91 10.52 3.10
N ARG A 151 19.27 9.45 2.38
CA ARG A 151 20.51 9.37 1.59
C ARG A 151 20.46 10.08 0.24
N LYS A 152 19.39 10.85 -0.04
CA LYS A 152 19.21 11.59 -1.30
C LYS A 152 19.30 10.69 -2.54
N HIS A 153 18.74 9.49 -2.44
CA HIS A 153 18.67 8.52 -3.53
C HIS A 153 17.26 7.96 -3.64
N LEU A 154 16.69 7.99 -4.84
CA LEU A 154 15.35 7.51 -5.15
C LEU A 154 15.40 6.59 -6.36
N THR A 155 14.95 5.34 -6.20
CA THR A 155 14.86 4.38 -7.29
C THR A 155 13.39 4.13 -7.64
N LEU A 156 12.99 4.38 -8.88
CA LEU A 156 11.72 3.90 -9.42
C LEU A 156 11.85 2.42 -9.76
N VAL A 157 11.09 1.57 -9.07
CA VAL A 157 11.00 0.14 -9.38
C VAL A 157 9.69 -0.11 -10.13
N HIS A 158 9.78 -0.51 -11.38
CA HIS A 158 8.62 -0.72 -12.27
C HIS A 158 8.94 -1.77 -13.34
N LYS A 159 7.95 -2.12 -14.17
CA LYS A 159 8.08 -3.05 -15.32
C LYS A 159 7.77 -2.33 -16.64
N ASN A 160 8.50 -1.26 -16.97
CA ASN A 160 8.18 -0.40 -18.11
C ASN A 160 8.45 -1.04 -19.48
N ASN A 161 9.21 -2.12 -19.54
CA ASN A 161 9.43 -2.90 -20.78
C ASN A 161 8.20 -3.75 -21.17
N VAL A 162 7.25 -3.95 -20.26
CA VAL A 162 5.98 -4.68 -20.49
C VAL A 162 4.79 -3.74 -20.27
N LEU A 163 4.75 -3.05 -19.15
CA LEU A 163 3.70 -2.08 -18.81
C LEU A 163 4.08 -0.69 -19.35
N THR A 164 4.19 -0.58 -20.67
CA THR A 164 4.81 0.56 -21.33
C THR A 164 4.09 1.89 -21.08
N TYR A 165 2.76 1.91 -21.10
CA TYR A 165 1.99 3.14 -20.89
C TYR A 165 2.08 3.64 -19.44
N ALA A 166 1.85 2.76 -18.47
CA ALA A 166 2.00 3.09 -17.06
C ALA A 166 3.46 3.46 -16.74
N GLY A 167 4.42 2.66 -17.21
CA GLY A 167 5.85 2.91 -17.01
C GLY A 167 6.32 4.25 -17.56
N ALA A 168 5.85 4.65 -18.75
CA ALA A 168 6.14 5.95 -19.33
C ALA A 168 5.56 7.10 -18.50
N LEU A 169 4.34 6.95 -17.98
CA LEU A 169 3.73 7.93 -17.08
C LEU A 169 4.54 8.08 -15.78
N TRP A 170 4.85 6.97 -15.12
CA TRP A 170 5.63 6.97 -13.89
C TRP A 170 7.01 7.58 -14.06
N TRP A 171 7.76 7.15 -15.08
CA TRP A 171 9.12 7.64 -15.30
C TRP A 171 9.16 9.13 -15.64
N ARG A 172 8.28 9.58 -16.56
CA ARG A 172 8.17 11.00 -16.89
C ARG A 172 7.83 11.84 -15.67
N THR A 173 6.90 11.39 -14.82
CA THR A 173 6.54 12.10 -13.58
C THR A 173 7.71 12.18 -12.60
N VAL A 174 8.49 11.10 -12.46
CA VAL A 174 9.71 11.12 -11.63
C VAL A 174 10.72 12.14 -12.17
N GLN A 175 10.96 12.15 -13.48
CA GLN A 175 11.90 13.09 -14.11
C GLN A 175 11.48 14.55 -13.96
N GLU A 176 10.19 14.85 -14.13
CA GLU A 176 9.65 16.20 -13.97
C GLU A 176 9.80 16.71 -12.53
N ILE A 177 9.46 15.88 -11.53
CA ILE A 177 9.57 16.27 -10.11
C ILE A 177 11.02 16.31 -9.65
N ALA A 178 11.93 15.51 -10.24
CA ALA A 178 13.35 15.57 -9.93
C ALA A 178 13.96 16.97 -10.11
N ALA A 179 13.43 17.76 -11.04
CA ALA A 179 13.87 19.15 -11.23
C ALA A 179 13.64 20.04 -9.99
N GLU A 180 12.68 19.70 -9.14
CA GLU A 180 12.40 20.40 -7.88
C GLU A 180 13.32 19.92 -6.72
N TYR A 181 14.04 18.79 -6.92
CA TYR A 181 14.91 18.16 -5.92
C TYR A 181 16.31 17.87 -6.51
N PRO A 182 17.10 18.89 -6.87
CA PRO A 182 18.37 18.73 -7.61
C PRO A 182 19.43 17.92 -6.85
N ASP A 183 19.28 17.81 -5.54
CA ASP A 183 20.20 17.05 -4.68
C ASP A 183 19.83 15.56 -4.57
N VAL A 184 18.68 15.13 -5.12
CA VAL A 184 18.23 13.74 -5.05
C VAL A 184 18.59 13.03 -6.34
N GLU A 185 19.47 12.05 -6.25
CA GLU A 185 19.80 11.15 -7.36
C GLU A 185 18.63 10.24 -7.68
N ILE A 186 18.26 10.12 -8.97
CA ILE A 186 17.22 9.23 -9.43
C ILE A 186 17.78 8.05 -10.21
N ALA A 187 17.24 6.86 -9.95
CA ALA A 187 17.54 5.64 -10.68
C ALA A 187 16.26 4.93 -11.11
N TYR A 188 16.39 4.04 -12.07
CA TYR A 188 15.33 3.14 -12.50
C TYR A 188 15.80 1.70 -12.39
N GLN A 189 14.91 0.81 -11.92
CA GLN A 189 15.17 -0.62 -11.88
C GLN A 189 13.95 -1.42 -12.31
N HIS A 190 14.16 -2.48 -13.10
CA HIS A 190 13.10 -3.45 -13.35
C HIS A 190 12.80 -4.26 -12.10
N VAL A 191 11.52 -4.47 -11.80
CA VAL A 191 11.07 -5.19 -10.61
C VAL A 191 11.64 -6.62 -10.52
N ASP A 192 11.95 -7.24 -11.66
CA ASP A 192 12.53 -8.60 -11.70
C ASP A 192 13.98 -8.67 -11.21
N ALA A 193 14.65 -7.53 -11.13
CA ALA A 193 16.06 -7.43 -10.76
C ALA A 193 16.28 -6.51 -9.54
N ALA A 194 15.20 -6.15 -8.84
CA ALA A 194 15.24 -5.29 -7.68
C ALA A 194 15.46 -6.08 -6.37
#